data_9b07d1a4f66816e8903d6fc94a2be857
#
_entry.id   9b07d1a4f66816e8903d6fc94a2be857
#
_cell.length_a   1.000
_cell.length_b   1.000
_cell.length_c   1.000
_cell.angle_alpha   90.00
_cell.angle_beta   90.00
_cell.angle_gamma   90.00
#
_symmetry.space_group_name_H-M   'P 1'
#
loop_
_entity.id
_entity.type
_entity.pdbx_description
1 polymer ?
#
loop_
_entity_poly.entity_id
_entity_poly.type
_entity_poly.pdbx_seq_one_letter_code
_entity_poly.pdbx_strand_id
1 'polypeptide(L)'
;YPMFTCYSEETKEAVSIERDPLPAFDSNPDRKISEETGEKEALFLQKTDIGSMGADGSDGSTRLTCCYPFYEGDATIALYIVKMVPFGAFWPMKSGEEFSVTYRISNHRYENYHDACWYGIRDIIRKTHPQAEPLSVSPEELIRLRLDALDHYYVEKTAEEDPNLPAGYVLNCHPQDGVQLENIIQYGFTGQNILNAYNVLRYGYEHNNEEYRKKALKTADFFVNTIHIKESGMFYNLYNVDTKSVNFWWTGLLLPLAYAQGEELEKLMGPLYEYRKDVIQKLVSLKGAYLRCMNEDVTALLRLYCYEKEKGTEHPGWLEAIENYAGFLLRTQEQDGGWY
;
A
#
# COMPACT_ATOMS: atom_id res chain seq x y z
N TYR A 1 -1.50 13.27 14.96
CA TYR A 1 -1.74 13.49 16.40
C TYR A 1 -1.82 12.13 17.08
N PRO A 2 -0.97 11.86 18.06
CA PRO A 2 -0.93 10.54 18.68
C PRO A 2 -2.11 10.33 19.63
N MET A 3 -3.00 9.43 19.25
CA MET A 3 -4.11 8.96 20.07
C MET A 3 -4.32 7.46 19.84
N PHE A 4 -4.67 6.76 20.90
CA PHE A 4 -5.10 5.36 20.85
C PHE A 4 -6.37 5.19 21.67
N THR A 5 -7.35 4.43 21.16
CA THR A 5 -8.65 4.21 21.82
C THR A 5 -8.95 2.73 21.88
N CYS A 6 -9.29 2.23 23.06
CA CYS A 6 -9.89 0.93 23.28
C CYS A 6 -11.40 1.10 23.51
N TYR A 7 -12.21 0.26 22.90
CA TYR A 7 -13.66 0.22 23.08
C TYR A 7 -14.11 -1.17 23.52
N SER A 8 -15.00 -1.20 24.50
CA SER A 8 -15.63 -2.43 24.97
C SER A 8 -17.09 -2.48 24.48
N GLU A 9 -17.42 -3.48 23.67
CA GLU A 9 -18.80 -3.73 23.24
C GLU A 9 -19.72 -4.10 24.41
N GLU A 10 -19.21 -4.74 25.44
CA GLU A 10 -19.95 -5.18 26.61
C GLU A 10 -20.37 -4.01 27.49
N THR A 11 -19.43 -3.13 27.83
CA THR A 11 -19.69 -1.99 28.72
C THR A 11 -20.08 -0.72 27.98
N LYS A 12 -19.92 -0.69 26.65
CA LYS A 12 -20.10 0.49 25.79
C LYS A 12 -19.19 1.65 26.18
N GLU A 13 -18.03 1.34 26.76
CA GLU A 13 -17.04 2.32 27.20
C GLU A 13 -15.87 2.37 26.25
N ALA A 14 -15.38 3.58 25.97
CA ALA A 14 -14.18 3.86 25.23
C ALA A 14 -13.18 4.59 26.13
N VAL A 15 -12.01 4.01 26.31
CA VAL A 15 -10.89 4.66 27.00
C VAL A 15 -9.88 5.09 25.95
N SER A 16 -9.60 6.38 25.92
CA SER A 16 -8.63 6.98 24.99
C SER A 16 -7.44 7.54 25.77
N ILE A 17 -6.25 7.35 25.19
CA ILE A 17 -5.02 8.01 25.63
C ILE A 17 -4.52 8.89 24.49
N GLU A 18 -4.18 10.13 24.79
CA GLU A 18 -3.68 11.14 23.86
C GLU A 18 -2.36 11.70 24.38
N ARG A 19 -1.44 12.01 23.49
CA ARG A 19 -0.21 12.74 23.84
C ARG A 19 -0.24 14.12 23.21
N ASP A 20 0.15 15.14 23.96
CA ASP A 20 0.34 16.48 23.41
C ASP A 20 1.45 16.48 22.36
N PRO A 21 1.33 17.30 21.29
CA PRO A 21 2.39 17.47 20.31
C PRO A 21 3.72 17.89 20.99
N LEU A 22 4.80 17.31 20.50
CA LEU A 22 6.16 17.67 20.94
C LEU A 22 7.00 18.07 19.74
N PRO A 23 8.05 18.89 19.92
CA PRO A 23 8.96 19.21 18.84
C PRO A 23 9.62 17.97 18.26
N ALA A 24 9.74 17.91 16.94
CA ALA A 24 10.52 16.86 16.29
C ALA A 24 12.00 16.99 16.68
N PHE A 25 12.63 15.87 16.98
CA PHE A 25 14.04 15.80 17.35
C PHE A 25 14.77 14.71 16.54
N ASP A 26 16.08 14.83 16.44
CA ASP A 26 16.94 13.84 15.85
C ASP A 26 17.57 12.98 16.97
N SER A 27 17.25 11.69 16.99
CA SER A 27 17.73 10.76 18.01
C SER A 27 19.17 10.31 17.77
N ASN A 28 19.73 10.56 16.61
CA ASN A 28 21.10 10.20 16.24
C ASN A 28 21.76 11.31 15.41
N PRO A 29 21.91 12.54 15.97
CA PRO A 29 22.40 13.70 15.22
C PRO A 29 23.83 13.51 14.69
N ASP A 30 24.65 12.76 15.40
CA ASP A 30 26.05 12.48 15.03
C ASP A 30 26.18 11.23 14.13
N ARG A 31 25.12 10.52 13.85
CA ARG A 31 25.10 9.26 13.06
C ARG A 31 25.99 8.14 13.61
N LYS A 32 26.35 8.18 14.88
CA LYS A 32 27.27 7.23 15.50
C LYS A 32 26.71 5.81 15.62
N ILE A 33 25.38 5.70 15.84
CA ILE A 33 24.73 4.39 16.01
C ILE A 33 24.86 3.57 14.72
N SER A 34 24.69 4.18 13.57
CA SER A 34 24.81 3.48 12.28
C SER A 34 26.26 3.11 11.92
N GLU A 35 27.23 3.88 12.41
CA GLU A 35 28.66 3.56 12.24
C GLU A 35 29.09 2.39 13.12
N GLU A 36 28.59 2.34 14.37
CA GLU A 36 28.93 1.28 15.33
C GLU A 36 28.24 -0.06 15.01
N THR A 37 27.01 -0.03 14.53
CA THR A 37 26.21 -1.24 14.26
C THR A 37 26.33 -1.72 12.81
N GLY A 38 26.83 -0.88 11.90
CA GLY A 38 26.83 -1.15 10.46
C GLY A 38 25.43 -1.17 9.82
N GLU A 39 24.40 -0.84 10.59
CA GLU A 39 23.02 -0.81 10.12
C GLU A 39 22.71 0.56 9.49
N LYS A 40 21.97 0.55 8.38
CA LYS A 40 21.42 1.76 7.82
C LYS A 40 20.31 2.28 8.73
N GLU A 41 20.49 3.49 9.21
CA GLU A 41 19.47 4.15 10.03
C GLU A 41 18.14 4.28 9.26
N ALA A 42 17.05 3.91 9.89
CA ALA A 42 15.73 4.10 9.30
C ALA A 42 15.42 5.61 9.21
N LEU A 43 15.11 6.07 8.00
CA LEU A 43 14.90 7.50 7.68
C LEU A 43 13.90 8.20 8.62
N PHE A 44 12.87 7.49 9.07
CA PHE A 44 11.85 8.07 9.94
C PHE A 44 12.27 8.28 11.40
N LEU A 45 13.45 7.78 11.81
CA LEU A 45 14.03 8.05 13.12
C LEU A 45 14.96 9.26 13.14
N GLN A 46 15.33 9.80 11.99
CA GLN A 46 16.32 10.86 11.91
C GLN A 46 15.83 12.20 12.46
N LYS A 47 14.58 12.54 12.22
CA LYS A 47 13.95 13.74 12.80
C LYS A 47 12.47 13.48 12.96
N THR A 48 12.05 13.21 14.20
CA THR A 48 10.68 12.79 14.46
C THR A 48 10.18 13.28 15.81
N ASP A 49 8.87 13.45 15.93
CA ASP A 49 8.15 13.55 17.18
C ASP A 49 7.35 12.28 17.50
N ILE A 50 7.65 11.19 16.80
CA ILE A 50 6.89 9.94 16.90
C ILE A 50 7.10 9.28 18.25
N GLY A 51 5.99 8.88 18.88
CA GLY A 51 5.93 7.95 20.00
C GLY A 51 5.15 6.70 19.62
N SER A 52 5.18 5.68 20.44
CA SER A 52 4.34 4.50 20.27
C SER A 52 3.16 4.50 21.25
N MET A 53 2.01 4.03 20.77
CA MET A 53 0.81 3.81 21.56
C MET A 53 0.17 2.50 21.14
N GLY A 54 -0.36 1.77 22.10
CA GLY A 54 -0.98 0.48 21.81
C GLY A 54 -1.72 -0.11 23.01
N ALA A 55 -2.15 -1.35 22.84
CA ALA A 55 -2.72 -2.14 23.91
C ALA A 55 -1.93 -3.44 24.09
N ASP A 56 -1.71 -3.83 25.31
CA ASP A 56 -1.18 -5.14 25.71
C ASP A 56 -2.29 -5.94 26.39
N GLY A 57 -2.50 -7.17 25.94
CA GLY A 57 -3.51 -8.10 26.45
C GLY A 57 -2.94 -9.45 26.87
N SER A 58 -1.64 -9.55 27.03
CA SER A 58 -0.92 -10.82 27.23
C SER A 58 -1.30 -11.59 28.51
N ASP A 59 -1.82 -10.92 29.52
CA ASP A 59 -2.23 -11.50 30.81
C ASP A 59 -3.76 -11.61 31.02
N GLY A 60 -4.53 -11.42 29.93
CA GLY A 60 -6.00 -11.43 29.98
C GLY A 60 -6.63 -10.12 30.46
N SER A 61 -5.83 -9.11 30.77
CA SER A 61 -6.26 -7.72 30.98
C SER A 61 -5.82 -6.84 29.80
N THR A 62 -6.62 -5.83 29.47
CA THR A 62 -6.19 -4.85 28.46
C THR A 62 -5.52 -3.67 29.13
N ARG A 63 -4.26 -3.45 28.81
CA ARG A 63 -3.47 -2.30 29.29
C ARG A 63 -3.21 -1.35 28.12
N LEU A 64 -3.52 -0.08 28.31
CA LEU A 64 -3.07 0.95 27.38
C LEU A 64 -1.61 1.26 27.63
N THR A 65 -0.81 1.20 26.60
CA THR A 65 0.63 1.50 26.64
C THR A 65 0.95 2.72 25.83
N CYS A 66 1.89 3.53 26.30
CA CYS A 66 2.40 4.69 25.58
C CYS A 66 3.88 4.89 25.91
N CYS A 67 4.65 5.12 24.86
CA CYS A 67 6.09 5.42 24.96
C CYS A 67 6.40 6.68 24.17
N TYR A 68 7.25 7.50 24.71
CA TYR A 68 7.87 8.59 24.02
C TYR A 68 9.28 8.82 24.56
N PRO A 69 10.29 8.90 23.72
CA PRO A 69 10.28 8.65 22.25
C PRO A 69 9.80 7.26 21.86
N PHE A 70 9.67 7.04 20.56
CA PHE A 70 9.23 5.79 19.97
C PHE A 70 10.04 4.57 20.47
N TYR A 71 9.36 3.52 20.89
CA TYR A 71 9.97 2.25 21.25
C TYR A 71 9.00 1.09 20.98
N GLU A 72 9.44 0.09 20.22
CA GLU A 72 8.65 -1.08 19.86
C GLU A 72 9.01 -2.35 20.68
N GLY A 73 10.02 -2.27 21.55
CA GLY A 73 10.44 -3.38 22.39
C GLY A 73 11.26 -4.46 21.68
N ASP A 74 11.53 -5.55 22.40
CA ASP A 74 12.51 -6.57 21.99
C ASP A 74 12.00 -7.54 20.92
N ALA A 75 10.74 -7.45 20.52
CA ALA A 75 10.08 -8.41 19.64
C ALA A 75 9.30 -7.76 18.50
N THR A 76 9.84 -6.68 17.93
CA THR A 76 9.21 -6.04 16.77
C THR A 76 9.17 -7.01 15.60
N ILE A 77 7.97 -7.28 15.11
CA ILE A 77 7.74 -8.11 13.93
C ILE A 77 7.27 -7.20 12.78
N ALA A 78 8.15 -6.96 11.84
CA ALA A 78 7.78 -6.27 10.61
C ALA A 78 7.37 -7.30 9.54
N LEU A 79 6.23 -7.07 8.89
CA LEU A 79 5.72 -7.86 7.77
C LEU A 79 5.52 -9.35 8.06
N TYR A 80 5.29 -9.76 9.30
CA TYR A 80 5.13 -11.17 9.72
C TYR A 80 6.34 -12.08 9.46
N ILE A 81 7.38 -11.57 8.80
CA ILE A 81 8.48 -12.35 8.25
C ILE A 81 9.78 -12.08 8.99
N VAL A 82 9.95 -10.89 9.50
CA VAL A 82 11.24 -10.42 10.05
C VAL A 82 11.08 -10.06 11.52
N LYS A 83 11.80 -10.76 12.39
CA LYS A 83 12.06 -10.28 13.75
C LYS A 83 13.17 -9.26 13.64
N MET A 84 12.84 -7.99 13.80
CA MET A 84 13.82 -6.91 13.79
C MET A 84 14.48 -6.78 15.15
N VAL A 85 15.67 -6.22 15.17
CA VAL A 85 16.34 -5.74 16.39
C VAL A 85 15.42 -4.74 17.09
N PRO A 86 15.52 -4.56 18.41
CA PRO A 86 14.74 -3.55 19.13
C PRO A 86 14.82 -2.21 18.42
N PHE A 87 13.66 -1.62 18.18
CA PHE A 87 13.53 -0.47 17.33
C PHE A 87 13.05 0.70 18.19
N GLY A 88 13.88 1.70 18.36
CA GLY A 88 13.55 2.81 19.23
C GLY A 88 14.31 4.08 18.91
N ALA A 89 13.72 5.20 19.33
CA ALA A 89 14.35 6.51 19.33
C ALA A 89 14.75 6.86 20.77
N PHE A 90 15.83 7.59 20.94
CA PHE A 90 16.34 7.98 22.24
C PHE A 90 16.45 9.49 22.30
N TRP A 91 15.92 10.09 23.37
CA TRP A 91 16.07 11.53 23.59
C TRP A 91 17.50 11.84 24.04
N PRO A 92 18.25 12.72 23.35
CA PRO A 92 19.62 13.05 23.72
C PRO A 92 19.63 14.07 24.88
N MET A 93 19.45 13.60 26.11
CA MET A 93 19.43 14.45 27.31
C MET A 93 20.83 14.88 27.75
N LYS A 94 20.94 16.14 28.16
CA LYS A 94 22.13 16.68 28.81
C LYS A 94 21.94 16.72 30.32
N SER A 95 23.04 16.73 31.06
CA SER A 95 22.99 16.86 32.54
C SER A 95 22.29 18.16 32.95
N GLY A 96 21.28 18.07 33.80
CA GLY A 96 20.48 19.18 34.27
C GLY A 96 19.32 19.59 33.35
N GLU A 97 19.13 18.90 32.22
CA GLU A 97 17.98 19.10 31.32
C GLU A 97 16.75 18.41 31.89
N GLU A 98 15.60 19.10 31.84
CA GLU A 98 14.31 18.56 32.20
C GLU A 98 13.50 18.24 30.94
N PHE A 99 12.82 17.10 30.97
CA PHE A 99 11.97 16.63 29.90
C PHE A 99 10.60 16.25 30.44
N SER A 100 9.53 16.72 29.81
CA SER A 100 8.16 16.39 30.20
C SER A 100 7.33 15.95 29.01
N VAL A 101 6.49 14.95 29.23
CA VAL A 101 5.49 14.49 28.25
C VAL A 101 4.13 14.51 28.91
N THR A 102 3.17 15.13 28.26
CA THR A 102 1.80 15.20 28.77
C THR A 102 0.92 14.19 28.03
N TYR A 103 0.32 13.31 28.80
CA TYR A 103 -0.71 12.39 28.34
C TYR A 103 -2.07 12.78 28.95
N ARG A 104 -3.12 12.67 28.13
CA ARG A 104 -4.51 12.80 28.60
C ARG A 104 -5.18 11.45 28.48
N ILE A 105 -5.87 11.03 29.52
CA ILE A 105 -6.73 9.85 29.51
C ILE A 105 -8.16 10.31 29.62
N SER A 106 -9.01 9.84 28.72
CA SER A 106 -10.45 10.11 28.73
C SER A 106 -11.25 8.81 28.68
N ASN A 107 -12.41 8.81 29.34
CA ASN A 107 -13.37 7.72 29.32
C ASN A 107 -14.74 8.26 28.93
N HIS A 108 -15.34 7.64 27.90
CA HIS A 108 -16.63 8.04 27.37
C HIS A 108 -17.46 6.79 27.06
N ARG A 109 -18.78 6.95 27.05
CA ARG A 109 -19.71 5.90 26.59
C ARG A 109 -20.21 6.20 25.18
N TYR A 110 -20.21 5.16 24.34
CA TYR A 110 -20.71 5.22 22.97
C TYR A 110 -21.55 3.97 22.68
N GLU A 111 -22.60 4.14 21.89
CA GLU A 111 -23.48 3.03 21.54
C GLU A 111 -22.80 1.96 20.69
N ASN A 112 -21.81 2.33 19.90
CA ASN A 112 -21.08 1.44 19.02
C ASN A 112 -19.64 1.90 18.77
N TYR A 113 -18.84 1.02 18.20
CA TYR A 113 -17.43 1.26 17.88
C TYR A 113 -17.22 2.43 16.91
N HIS A 114 -18.09 2.58 15.90
CA HIS A 114 -17.97 3.66 14.92
C HIS A 114 -18.08 5.03 15.57
N ASP A 115 -19.01 5.20 16.50
CA ASP A 115 -19.17 6.44 17.24
C ASP A 115 -17.93 6.73 18.09
N ALA A 116 -17.37 5.72 18.77
CA ALA A 116 -16.13 5.87 19.53
C ALA A 116 -14.97 6.38 18.66
N CYS A 117 -14.75 5.76 17.50
CA CYS A 117 -13.72 6.19 16.55
C CYS A 117 -13.98 7.60 16.00
N TRP A 118 -15.22 7.86 15.59
CA TRP A 118 -15.57 9.12 14.94
C TRP A 118 -15.47 10.32 15.88
N TYR A 119 -15.95 10.15 17.11
CA TYR A 119 -15.84 11.19 18.13
C TYR A 119 -14.40 11.47 18.53
N GLY A 120 -13.55 10.42 18.62
CA GLY A 120 -12.11 10.57 18.85
C GLY A 120 -11.45 11.44 17.79
N ILE A 121 -11.68 11.14 16.51
CA ILE A 121 -11.14 11.93 15.39
C ILE A 121 -11.63 13.39 15.44
N ARG A 122 -12.93 13.59 15.66
CA ARG A 122 -13.53 14.93 15.76
C ARG A 122 -12.97 15.73 16.93
N ASP A 123 -12.73 15.09 18.07
CA ASP A 123 -12.16 15.74 19.25
C ASP A 123 -10.73 16.20 19.00
N ILE A 124 -9.91 15.38 18.34
CA ILE A 124 -8.57 15.76 17.88
C ILE A 124 -8.65 16.99 16.97
N ILE A 125 -9.49 16.96 15.94
CA ILE A 125 -9.64 18.07 14.99
C ILE A 125 -10.04 19.35 15.73
N ARG A 126 -10.96 19.25 16.70
CA ARG A 126 -11.39 20.41 17.50
C ARG A 126 -10.29 20.95 18.39
N LYS A 127 -9.47 20.10 18.98
CA LYS A 127 -8.39 20.51 19.89
C LYS A 127 -7.19 21.06 19.15
N THR A 128 -6.84 20.47 18.03
CA THR A 128 -5.62 20.84 17.29
C THR A 128 -5.85 21.97 16.31
N HIS A 129 -7.10 22.22 15.89
CA HIS A 129 -7.42 23.18 14.84
C HIS A 129 -6.41 23.12 13.69
N PRO A 130 -6.23 21.93 13.06
CA PRO A 130 -5.18 21.77 12.07
C PRO A 130 -5.37 22.79 10.96
N GLN A 131 -4.35 23.60 10.71
CA GLN A 131 -4.32 24.48 9.57
C GLN A 131 -3.78 23.68 8.39
N ALA A 132 -4.45 23.79 7.25
CA ALA A 132 -3.92 23.22 6.02
C ALA A 132 -2.65 24.01 5.65
N GLU A 133 -1.51 23.34 5.63
CA GLU A 133 -0.31 23.92 5.05
C GLU A 133 -0.50 24.04 3.54
N PRO A 134 -0.13 25.19 2.95
CA PRO A 134 -0.18 25.33 1.51
C PRO A 134 0.72 24.27 0.86
N LEU A 135 0.21 23.61 -0.17
CA LEU A 135 1.01 22.68 -0.96
C LEU A 135 2.23 23.42 -1.54
N SER A 136 3.38 22.77 -1.55
CA SER A 136 4.59 23.31 -2.16
C SER A 136 4.48 23.49 -3.68
N VAL A 137 3.53 22.81 -4.30
CA VAL A 137 3.17 22.86 -5.72
C VAL A 137 1.66 22.98 -5.88
N SER A 138 1.17 23.57 -6.96
CA SER A 138 -0.27 23.62 -7.23
C SER A 138 -0.84 22.22 -7.50
N PRO A 139 -2.16 22.00 -7.31
CA PRO A 139 -2.81 20.76 -7.70
C PRO A 139 -2.59 20.40 -9.18
N GLU A 140 -2.62 21.38 -10.07
CA GLU A 140 -2.40 21.21 -11.51
C GLU A 140 -0.97 20.75 -11.77
N GLU A 141 0.02 21.35 -11.12
CA GLU A 141 1.42 20.93 -11.23
C GLU A 141 1.63 19.53 -10.67
N LEU A 142 0.97 19.17 -9.57
CA LEU A 142 1.03 17.81 -9.02
C LEU A 142 0.46 16.78 -9.99
N ILE A 143 -0.66 17.09 -10.65
CA ILE A 143 -1.25 16.23 -11.68
C ILE A 143 -0.27 16.07 -12.85
N ARG A 144 0.31 17.17 -13.34
CA ARG A 144 1.31 17.14 -14.42
C ARG A 144 2.50 16.25 -14.07
N LEU A 145 3.10 16.44 -12.90
CA LEU A 145 4.22 15.61 -12.43
C LEU A 145 3.87 14.11 -12.34
N ARG A 146 2.65 13.81 -11.94
CA ARG A 146 2.16 12.42 -11.90
C ARG A 146 1.97 11.82 -13.30
N LEU A 147 1.46 12.59 -14.24
CA LEU A 147 1.31 12.16 -15.63
C LEU A 147 2.67 11.98 -16.30
N ASP A 148 3.61 12.89 -16.07
CA ASP A 148 4.98 12.76 -16.58
C ASP A 148 5.65 11.46 -16.05
N ALA A 149 5.44 11.13 -14.77
CA ALA A 149 5.91 9.88 -14.19
C ALA A 149 5.23 8.66 -14.84
N LEU A 150 3.92 8.69 -15.03
CA LEU A 150 3.18 7.62 -15.71
C LEU A 150 3.67 7.44 -17.15
N ASP A 151 3.91 8.52 -17.88
CA ASP A 151 4.45 8.46 -19.24
C ASP A 151 5.85 7.85 -19.30
N HIS A 152 6.71 8.19 -18.33
CA HIS A 152 8.06 7.64 -18.24
C HIS A 152 8.05 6.12 -18.04
N TYR A 153 7.10 5.60 -17.25
CA TYR A 153 6.98 4.18 -16.96
C TYR A 153 5.94 3.44 -17.82
N TYR A 154 5.41 4.09 -18.83
CA TYR A 154 4.49 3.44 -19.76
C TYR A 154 5.24 2.51 -20.71
N VAL A 155 4.84 1.27 -20.75
CA VAL A 155 5.36 0.28 -21.68
C VAL A 155 4.34 0.01 -22.75
N GLU A 156 4.69 0.33 -23.98
CA GLU A 156 3.97 -0.06 -25.16
C GLU A 156 4.97 -0.66 -26.16
N LYS A 157 4.80 -1.93 -26.51
CA LYS A 157 5.58 -2.49 -27.62
C LYS A 157 4.92 -2.04 -28.92
N THR A 158 5.46 -0.98 -29.50
CA THR A 158 5.07 -0.46 -30.78
C THR A 158 5.60 -1.35 -31.93
N ALA A 159 4.91 -2.39 -32.21
CA ALA A 159 5.01 -3.01 -33.53
C ALA A 159 3.59 -3.42 -33.90
N GLU A 160 2.95 -2.59 -34.70
CA GLU A 160 1.65 -2.87 -35.28
C GLU A 160 0.45 -2.76 -34.30
N GLU A 161 -0.75 -2.55 -34.84
CA GLU A 161 -2.03 -2.40 -34.14
C GLU A 161 -2.56 -3.72 -33.53
N ASP A 162 -1.68 -4.56 -32.96
CA ASP A 162 -2.10 -5.79 -32.29
C ASP A 162 -2.59 -5.48 -30.87
N PRO A 163 -3.88 -5.68 -30.56
CA PRO A 163 -4.46 -5.44 -29.25
C PRO A 163 -3.90 -6.39 -28.15
N ASN A 164 -3.13 -7.41 -28.53
CA ASN A 164 -2.50 -8.32 -27.59
C ASN A 164 -1.06 -7.89 -27.21
N LEU A 165 -0.56 -6.79 -27.78
CA LEU A 165 0.74 -6.28 -27.41
C LEU A 165 0.68 -5.66 -26.00
N PRO A 166 1.71 -5.91 -25.15
CA PRO A 166 1.76 -5.35 -23.81
C PRO A 166 1.59 -3.84 -23.81
N ALA A 167 0.62 -3.37 -23.05
CA ALA A 167 0.40 -1.96 -22.79
C ALA A 167 0.04 -1.78 -21.29
N GLY A 168 0.74 -0.86 -20.62
CA GLY A 168 0.50 -0.58 -19.21
C GLY A 168 1.66 0.15 -18.54
N TYR A 169 1.52 0.39 -17.26
CA TYR A 169 2.45 1.16 -16.46
C TYR A 169 3.30 0.24 -15.59
N VAL A 170 4.63 0.32 -15.74
CA VAL A 170 5.59 -0.39 -14.92
C VAL A 170 6.04 0.56 -13.80
N LEU A 171 5.46 0.42 -12.63
CA LEU A 171 5.65 1.35 -11.50
C LEU A 171 6.64 0.84 -10.45
N ASN A 172 7.31 -0.28 -10.70
CA ASN A 172 8.32 -0.79 -9.78
C ASN A 172 9.67 -0.11 -10.05
N CYS A 173 9.91 0.97 -9.33
CA CYS A 173 11.12 1.78 -9.45
C CYS A 173 11.79 2.00 -8.10
N HIS A 174 13.08 2.29 -8.15
CA HIS A 174 13.84 2.66 -6.97
C HIS A 174 13.43 4.06 -6.49
N PRO A 175 13.05 4.23 -5.20
CA PRO A 175 12.40 5.46 -4.75
C PRO A 175 13.29 6.69 -4.73
N GLN A 176 14.62 6.55 -4.77
CA GLN A 176 15.55 7.67 -4.70
C GLN A 176 15.94 8.23 -6.08
N ASP A 177 16.10 7.37 -7.07
CA ASP A 177 16.62 7.76 -8.39
C ASP A 177 15.64 7.47 -9.53
N GLY A 178 14.50 6.81 -9.23
CA GLY A 178 13.48 6.46 -10.21
C GLY A 178 13.91 5.38 -11.20
N VAL A 179 15.04 4.71 -10.96
CA VAL A 179 15.48 3.62 -11.85
C VAL A 179 14.46 2.49 -11.81
N GLN A 180 13.99 2.09 -12.99
CA GLN A 180 13.07 0.96 -13.14
C GLN A 180 13.77 -0.33 -12.74
N LEU A 181 13.16 -1.08 -11.83
CA LEU A 181 13.71 -2.32 -11.29
C LEU A 181 13.33 -3.54 -12.12
N GLU A 182 12.11 -3.56 -12.67
CA GLU A 182 11.54 -4.69 -13.38
C GLU A 182 10.56 -4.24 -14.46
N ASN A 183 10.44 -5.03 -15.53
CA ASN A 183 9.44 -4.83 -16.59
C ASN A 183 8.13 -5.61 -16.27
N ILE A 184 7.55 -5.34 -15.11
CA ILE A 184 6.32 -6.00 -14.68
C ILE A 184 5.16 -5.01 -14.65
N ILE A 185 4.13 -5.30 -15.44
CA ILE A 185 2.83 -4.63 -15.33
C ILE A 185 2.08 -5.31 -14.19
N GLN A 186 1.77 -4.55 -13.14
CA GLN A 186 1.13 -5.05 -11.93
C GLN A 186 -0.29 -4.51 -11.83
N TYR A 187 -1.25 -5.42 -11.62
CA TYR A 187 -2.67 -5.11 -11.54
C TYR A 187 -3.15 -5.13 -10.09
N GLY A 188 -3.99 -4.16 -9.73
CA GLY A 188 -4.49 -3.99 -8.37
C GLY A 188 -3.42 -3.73 -7.33
N PHE A 189 -3.78 -3.72 -6.07
CA PHE A 189 -2.91 -3.50 -4.91
C PHE A 189 -1.97 -2.28 -5.07
N THR A 190 -0.70 -2.51 -5.37
CA THR A 190 0.29 -1.45 -5.56
C THR A 190 0.39 -0.95 -7.01
N GLY A 191 0.02 -1.77 -7.99
CA GLY A 191 0.13 -1.43 -9.41
C GLY A 191 -1.01 -0.57 -9.93
N GLN A 192 -2.25 -0.94 -9.62
CA GLN A 192 -3.48 -0.24 -10.00
C GLN A 192 -3.51 0.23 -11.46
N ASN A 193 -3.07 -0.64 -12.38
CA ASN A 193 -2.87 -0.26 -13.78
C ASN A 193 -4.13 0.27 -14.46
N ILE A 194 -5.28 -0.36 -14.22
CA ILE A 194 -6.54 0.06 -14.86
C ILE A 194 -7.10 1.33 -14.22
N LEU A 195 -6.85 1.56 -12.92
CA LEU A 195 -7.19 2.84 -12.29
C LEU A 195 -6.32 3.99 -12.84
N ASN A 196 -5.04 3.73 -13.11
CA ASN A 196 -4.18 4.69 -13.79
C ASN A 196 -4.70 4.97 -15.21
N ALA A 197 -5.07 3.93 -15.98
CA ALA A 197 -5.67 4.09 -17.31
C ALA A 197 -6.97 4.92 -17.24
N TYR A 198 -7.85 4.67 -16.28
CA TYR A 198 -9.06 5.48 -16.09
C TYR A 198 -8.76 6.96 -15.84
N ASN A 199 -7.81 7.27 -14.98
CA ASN A 199 -7.43 8.65 -14.67
C ASN A 199 -6.78 9.34 -15.89
N VAL A 200 -5.91 8.63 -16.61
CA VAL A 200 -5.26 9.12 -17.84
C VAL A 200 -6.29 9.36 -18.95
N LEU A 201 -7.30 8.47 -19.09
CA LEU A 201 -8.39 8.64 -20.06
C LEU A 201 -9.19 9.91 -19.78
N ARG A 202 -9.60 10.09 -18.53
CA ARG A 202 -10.34 11.30 -18.11
C ARG A 202 -9.56 12.57 -18.41
N TYR A 203 -8.30 12.61 -18.00
CA TYR A 203 -7.43 13.75 -18.30
C TYR A 203 -7.31 13.98 -19.81
N GLY A 204 -7.17 12.91 -20.59
CA GLY A 204 -7.14 12.97 -22.06
C GLY A 204 -8.39 13.60 -22.67
N TYR A 205 -9.58 13.33 -22.15
CA TYR A 205 -10.81 13.99 -22.57
C TYR A 205 -10.89 15.43 -22.10
N GLU A 206 -10.59 15.71 -20.85
CA GLU A 206 -10.67 17.04 -20.25
C GLU A 206 -9.71 18.04 -20.90
N HIS A 207 -8.57 17.55 -21.40
CA HIS A 207 -7.53 18.38 -22.03
C HIS A 207 -7.35 18.15 -23.54
N ASN A 208 -8.27 17.43 -24.21
CA ASN A 208 -8.20 17.09 -25.64
C ASN A 208 -6.88 16.42 -26.05
N ASN A 209 -6.33 15.56 -25.19
CA ASN A 209 -5.08 14.83 -25.45
C ASN A 209 -5.39 13.41 -25.97
N GLU A 210 -5.28 13.24 -27.29
CA GLU A 210 -5.52 11.98 -27.99
C GLU A 210 -4.51 10.88 -27.58
N GLU A 211 -3.27 11.24 -27.31
CA GLU A 211 -2.24 10.28 -26.94
C GLU A 211 -2.57 9.61 -25.63
N TYR A 212 -2.97 10.39 -24.62
CA TYR A 212 -3.40 9.83 -23.34
C TYR A 212 -4.64 8.95 -23.46
N ARG A 213 -5.62 9.36 -24.29
CA ARG A 213 -6.79 8.52 -24.56
C ARG A 213 -6.37 7.17 -25.17
N LYS A 214 -5.50 7.17 -26.18
CA LYS A 214 -4.99 5.94 -26.82
C LYS A 214 -4.25 5.05 -25.83
N LYS A 215 -3.34 5.59 -25.02
CA LYS A 215 -2.61 4.83 -24.00
C LYS A 215 -3.56 4.13 -23.01
N ALA A 216 -4.55 4.86 -22.53
CA ALA A 216 -5.54 4.33 -21.61
C ALA A 216 -6.38 3.19 -22.21
N LEU A 217 -6.89 3.37 -23.43
CA LEU A 217 -7.69 2.37 -24.14
C LEU A 217 -6.86 1.10 -24.42
N LYS A 218 -5.63 1.25 -24.90
CA LYS A 218 -4.72 0.10 -25.12
C LYS A 218 -4.42 -0.66 -23.83
N THR A 219 -4.24 0.05 -22.71
CA THR A 219 -4.04 -0.59 -21.41
C THR A 219 -5.24 -1.44 -21.01
N ALA A 220 -6.46 -0.92 -21.21
CA ALA A 220 -7.69 -1.65 -20.91
C ALA A 220 -7.89 -2.84 -21.88
N ASP A 221 -7.64 -2.65 -23.16
CA ASP A 221 -7.74 -3.72 -24.15
C ASP A 221 -6.75 -4.86 -23.86
N PHE A 222 -5.51 -4.53 -23.51
CA PHE A 222 -4.52 -5.53 -23.11
C PHE A 222 -4.97 -6.29 -21.85
N PHE A 223 -5.52 -5.61 -20.87
CA PHE A 223 -6.05 -6.24 -19.66
C PHE A 223 -7.17 -7.25 -19.97
N VAL A 224 -8.11 -6.88 -20.83
CA VAL A 224 -9.23 -7.73 -21.22
C VAL A 224 -8.79 -8.89 -22.14
N ASN A 225 -7.87 -8.63 -23.08
CA ASN A 225 -7.52 -9.63 -24.08
C ASN A 225 -6.46 -10.62 -23.62
N THR A 226 -5.56 -10.20 -22.71
CA THR A 226 -4.38 -11.01 -22.31
C THR A 226 -4.40 -11.43 -20.83
N ILE A 227 -4.94 -10.57 -19.97
CA ILE A 227 -4.90 -10.80 -18.52
C ILE A 227 -6.16 -11.53 -18.01
N HIS A 228 -7.27 -11.36 -18.71
CA HIS A 228 -8.51 -12.07 -18.41
C HIS A 228 -8.45 -13.54 -18.83
N ILE A 229 -8.87 -14.43 -17.93
CA ILE A 229 -8.97 -15.86 -18.15
C ILE A 229 -10.43 -16.19 -18.42
N LYS A 230 -10.81 -16.25 -19.71
CA LYS A 230 -12.21 -16.39 -20.13
C LYS A 230 -12.92 -17.62 -19.55
N GLU A 231 -12.21 -18.73 -19.38
CA GLU A 231 -12.74 -20.01 -18.88
C GLU A 231 -13.19 -19.92 -17.42
N SER A 232 -12.47 -19.20 -16.58
CA SER A 232 -12.76 -19.07 -15.15
C SER A 232 -13.49 -17.77 -14.80
N GLY A 233 -13.25 -16.72 -15.56
CA GLY A 233 -13.64 -15.35 -15.27
C GLY A 233 -12.64 -14.59 -14.43
N MET A 234 -11.53 -15.22 -14.04
CA MET A 234 -10.48 -14.60 -13.23
C MET A 234 -9.54 -13.72 -14.07
N PHE A 235 -8.73 -12.92 -13.40
CA PHE A 235 -7.65 -12.16 -14.02
C PHE A 235 -6.31 -12.50 -13.37
N TYR A 236 -5.23 -12.49 -14.15
CA TYR A 236 -3.89 -12.51 -13.59
C TYR A 236 -3.56 -11.17 -12.93
N ASN A 237 -2.69 -11.18 -11.92
CA ASN A 237 -2.32 -9.96 -11.21
C ASN A 237 -1.02 -9.33 -11.72
N LEU A 238 -0.18 -10.09 -12.40
CA LEU A 238 1.10 -9.65 -12.92
C LEU A 238 1.28 -10.11 -14.37
N TYR A 239 1.93 -9.26 -15.16
CA TYR A 239 2.44 -9.58 -16.47
C TYR A 239 3.89 -9.13 -16.60
N ASN A 240 4.80 -10.06 -16.86
CA ASN A 240 6.20 -9.75 -17.15
C ASN A 240 6.36 -9.50 -18.66
N VAL A 241 6.75 -8.29 -19.02
CA VAL A 241 6.87 -7.84 -20.42
C VAL A 241 8.00 -8.54 -21.15
N ASP A 242 9.08 -8.86 -20.46
CA ASP A 242 10.28 -9.45 -21.07
C ASP A 242 10.10 -10.93 -21.37
N THR A 243 9.54 -11.66 -20.39
CA THR A 243 9.29 -13.09 -20.52
C THR A 243 7.93 -13.43 -21.10
N LYS A 244 7.04 -12.45 -21.27
CA LYS A 244 5.64 -12.61 -21.70
C LYS A 244 4.86 -13.60 -20.82
N SER A 245 5.18 -13.63 -19.54
CA SER A 245 4.56 -14.55 -18.57
C SER A 245 3.56 -13.83 -17.67
N VAL A 246 2.54 -14.54 -17.25
CA VAL A 246 1.50 -14.08 -16.33
C VAL A 246 1.61 -14.79 -14.98
N ASN A 247 1.16 -14.12 -13.90
CA ASN A 247 1.18 -14.69 -12.57
C ASN A 247 0.03 -14.16 -11.71
N PHE A 248 -0.45 -14.97 -10.75
CA PHE A 248 -1.46 -14.58 -9.78
C PHE A 248 -0.88 -13.89 -8.53
N TRP A 249 0.44 -13.77 -8.43
CA TRP A 249 1.08 -13.17 -7.26
C TRP A 249 0.64 -11.72 -7.09
N TRP A 250 0.55 -11.25 -5.85
CA TRP A 250 0.02 -9.93 -5.52
C TRP A 250 1.01 -8.77 -5.70
N THR A 251 2.31 -9.07 -5.87
CA THR A 251 3.35 -8.06 -6.11
C THR A 251 4.52 -8.61 -6.89
N GLY A 252 5.06 -7.81 -7.79
CA GLY A 252 6.31 -8.11 -8.51
C GLY A 252 7.54 -8.06 -7.60
N LEU A 253 7.53 -7.20 -6.59
CA LEU A 253 8.68 -6.96 -5.70
C LEU A 253 9.23 -8.23 -5.02
N LEU A 254 8.38 -9.18 -4.68
CA LEU A 254 8.76 -10.42 -4.02
C LEU A 254 8.92 -11.62 -4.98
N LEU A 255 8.67 -11.43 -6.28
CA LEU A 255 8.84 -12.50 -7.27
C LEU A 255 10.26 -13.09 -7.32
N PRO A 256 11.34 -12.29 -7.26
CA PRO A 256 12.68 -12.87 -7.21
C PRO A 256 12.88 -13.83 -6.04
N LEU A 257 12.34 -13.51 -4.87
CA LEU A 257 12.37 -14.40 -3.70
C LEU A 257 11.53 -15.67 -3.91
N ALA A 258 10.46 -15.55 -4.71
CA ALA A 258 9.56 -16.66 -5.01
C ALA A 258 10.24 -17.75 -5.86
N TYR A 259 11.13 -17.37 -6.73
CA TYR A 259 11.79 -18.29 -7.67
C TYR A 259 13.24 -18.63 -7.28
N ALA A 260 13.86 -17.84 -6.44
CA ALA A 260 15.22 -18.07 -5.97
C ALA A 260 15.30 -19.32 -5.08
N GLN A 261 16.33 -20.15 -5.26
CA GLN A 261 16.60 -21.34 -4.48
C GLN A 261 18.07 -21.40 -4.07
N GLY A 262 18.34 -22.13 -2.97
CA GLY A 262 19.70 -22.37 -2.49
C GLY A 262 20.49 -21.07 -2.27
N GLU A 263 21.70 -20.99 -2.84
CA GLU A 263 22.61 -19.86 -2.69
C GLU A 263 22.07 -18.53 -3.20
N GLU A 264 21.20 -18.56 -4.23
CA GLU A 264 20.57 -17.35 -4.76
C GLU A 264 19.58 -16.77 -3.75
N LEU A 265 18.75 -17.63 -3.14
CA LEU A 265 17.81 -17.21 -2.07
C LEU A 265 18.57 -16.69 -0.85
N GLU A 266 19.66 -17.37 -0.47
CA GLU A 266 20.54 -16.91 0.63
C GLU A 266 21.11 -15.52 0.36
N LYS A 267 21.63 -15.30 -0.85
CA LYS A 267 22.17 -14.00 -1.28
C LYS A 267 21.11 -12.90 -1.28
N LEU A 268 19.90 -13.19 -1.77
CA LEU A 268 18.79 -12.22 -1.80
C LEU A 268 18.29 -11.86 -0.41
N MET A 269 18.23 -12.83 0.49
CA MET A 269 17.76 -12.64 1.86
C MET A 269 18.83 -12.12 2.81
N GLY A 270 20.11 -12.34 2.48
CA GLY A 270 21.22 -11.96 3.33
C GLY A 270 21.09 -12.50 4.77
N PRO A 271 21.31 -11.66 5.81
CA PRO A 271 21.24 -12.11 7.21
C PRO A 271 19.88 -12.69 7.63
N LEU A 272 18.82 -12.43 6.87
CA LEU A 272 17.47 -12.93 7.18
C LEU A 272 17.24 -14.38 6.74
N TYR A 273 18.14 -14.94 5.91
CA TYR A 273 17.96 -16.27 5.34
C TYR A 273 17.76 -17.35 6.41
N GLU A 274 18.64 -17.42 7.41
CA GLU A 274 18.56 -18.46 8.46
C GLU A 274 17.28 -18.39 9.29
N TYR A 275 16.70 -17.20 9.42
CA TYR A 275 15.51 -16.99 10.26
C TYR A 275 14.20 -17.13 9.52
N ARG A 276 14.20 -17.00 8.17
CA ARG A 276 12.96 -16.80 7.38
C ARG A 276 12.83 -17.61 6.11
N LYS A 277 13.83 -18.42 5.76
CA LYS A 277 13.76 -19.27 4.56
C LYS A 277 12.47 -20.12 4.50
N ASP A 278 12.07 -20.71 5.61
CA ASP A 278 10.89 -21.57 5.67
C ASP A 278 9.59 -20.78 5.49
N VAL A 279 9.53 -19.56 6.05
CA VAL A 279 8.36 -18.68 5.92
C VAL A 279 8.21 -18.19 4.50
N ILE A 280 9.30 -17.78 3.86
CA ILE A 280 9.30 -17.34 2.47
C ILE A 280 8.93 -18.48 1.53
N GLN A 281 9.51 -19.67 1.70
CA GLN A 281 9.15 -20.83 0.93
C GLN A 281 7.67 -21.21 1.10
N LYS A 282 7.12 -21.08 2.30
CA LYS A 282 5.71 -21.29 2.56
C LYS A 282 4.83 -20.26 1.88
N LEU A 283 5.19 -18.97 1.96
CA LEU A 283 4.46 -17.88 1.27
C LEU A 283 4.47 -18.09 -0.25
N VAL A 284 5.60 -18.48 -0.79
CA VAL A 284 5.78 -18.77 -2.23
C VAL A 284 4.96 -20.00 -2.66
N SER A 285 4.83 -20.99 -1.80
CA SER A 285 4.02 -22.18 -2.08
C SER A 285 2.51 -21.92 -2.06
N LEU A 286 2.08 -20.80 -1.49
CA LEU A 286 0.68 -20.34 -1.53
C LEU A 286 0.36 -19.88 -2.95
N LYS A 287 -0.03 -20.80 -3.81
CA LYS A 287 -0.52 -20.54 -5.19
C LYS A 287 -1.92 -19.91 -5.15
N GLY A 288 -2.07 -18.82 -4.42
CA GLY A 288 -3.35 -18.16 -4.28
C GLY A 288 -3.57 -17.10 -5.36
N ALA A 289 -4.80 -17.00 -5.83
CA ALA A 289 -5.26 -15.86 -6.61
C ALA A 289 -5.76 -14.79 -5.63
N TYR A 290 -5.23 -13.58 -5.74
CA TYR A 290 -5.58 -12.50 -4.81
C TYR A 290 -6.78 -11.71 -5.34
N LEU A 291 -7.97 -12.02 -4.86
CA LEU A 291 -9.22 -11.38 -5.28
C LEU A 291 -9.19 -9.86 -5.09
N ARG A 292 -8.51 -9.35 -4.06
CA ARG A 292 -8.37 -7.90 -3.86
C ARG A 292 -7.78 -7.21 -5.09
N CYS A 293 -6.69 -7.76 -5.64
CA CYS A 293 -6.05 -7.19 -6.83
C CYS A 293 -7.00 -7.19 -8.02
N MET A 294 -7.70 -8.31 -8.25
CA MET A 294 -8.68 -8.42 -9.32
C MET A 294 -9.85 -7.44 -9.15
N ASN A 295 -10.42 -7.37 -7.94
CA ASN A 295 -11.55 -6.50 -7.63
C ASN A 295 -11.22 -5.03 -7.88
N GLU A 296 -10.03 -4.57 -7.51
CA GLU A 296 -9.61 -3.18 -7.68
C GLU A 296 -9.56 -2.81 -9.17
N ASP A 297 -8.91 -3.64 -10.01
CA ASP A 297 -8.77 -3.34 -11.43
C ASP A 297 -10.04 -3.62 -12.24
N VAL A 298 -10.84 -4.65 -11.92
CA VAL A 298 -12.14 -4.85 -12.59
C VAL A 298 -13.12 -3.74 -12.24
N THR A 299 -13.10 -3.24 -11.01
CA THR A 299 -13.89 -2.04 -10.64
C THR A 299 -13.44 -0.80 -11.42
N ALA A 300 -12.13 -0.65 -11.60
CA ALA A 300 -11.59 0.44 -12.42
C ALA A 300 -11.97 0.29 -13.90
N LEU A 301 -11.96 -0.95 -14.43
CA LEU A 301 -12.42 -1.25 -15.81
C LEU A 301 -13.90 -0.91 -15.99
N LEU A 302 -14.75 -1.22 -15.01
CA LEU A 302 -16.16 -0.84 -15.04
C LEU A 302 -16.34 0.69 -15.09
N ARG A 303 -15.57 1.44 -14.30
CA ARG A 303 -15.58 2.91 -14.33
C ARG A 303 -15.15 3.43 -15.70
N LEU A 304 -14.12 2.83 -16.29
CA LEU A 304 -13.59 3.19 -17.60
C LEU A 304 -14.64 2.90 -18.69
N TYR A 305 -15.28 1.74 -18.65
CA TYR A 305 -16.38 1.37 -19.54
C TYR A 305 -17.56 2.35 -19.43
N CYS A 306 -18.02 2.68 -18.23
CA CYS A 306 -19.12 3.62 -18.03
C CYS A 306 -18.76 5.01 -18.56
N TYR A 307 -17.52 5.46 -18.36
CA TYR A 307 -17.06 6.77 -18.82
C TYR A 307 -17.01 6.84 -20.37
N GLU A 308 -16.49 5.81 -21.05
CA GLU A 308 -16.49 5.72 -22.50
C GLU A 308 -17.92 5.65 -23.07
N LYS A 309 -18.80 4.90 -22.44
CA LYS A 309 -20.21 4.81 -22.81
C LYS A 309 -20.92 6.17 -22.70
N GLU A 310 -20.64 6.96 -21.66
CA GLU A 310 -21.13 8.34 -21.53
C GLU A 310 -20.61 9.26 -22.63
N LYS A 311 -19.43 8.97 -23.19
CA LYS A 311 -18.86 9.68 -24.36
C LYS A 311 -19.38 9.15 -25.69
N GLY A 312 -20.23 8.12 -25.67
CA GLY A 312 -20.85 7.54 -26.87
C GLY A 312 -20.08 6.38 -27.48
N THR A 313 -19.08 5.85 -26.81
CA THR A 313 -18.31 4.69 -27.26
C THR A 313 -18.61 3.48 -26.40
N GLU A 314 -19.01 2.37 -26.99
CA GLU A 314 -19.22 1.11 -26.28
C GLU A 314 -18.08 0.14 -26.55
N HIS A 315 -17.65 -0.56 -25.49
CA HIS A 315 -16.64 -1.60 -25.51
C HIS A 315 -17.25 -2.93 -25.02
N PRO A 316 -17.96 -3.69 -25.91
CA PRO A 316 -18.68 -4.91 -25.50
C PRO A 316 -17.77 -5.96 -24.86
N GLY A 317 -16.53 -6.10 -25.33
CA GLY A 317 -15.56 -7.04 -24.76
C GLY A 317 -15.15 -6.71 -23.33
N TRP A 318 -15.13 -5.43 -22.96
CA TRP A 318 -14.86 -5.03 -21.59
C TRP A 318 -16.03 -5.40 -20.66
N LEU A 319 -17.26 -5.14 -21.11
CA LEU A 319 -18.46 -5.51 -20.36
C LEU A 319 -18.55 -7.02 -20.18
N GLU A 320 -18.31 -7.80 -21.23
CA GLU A 320 -18.27 -9.27 -21.17
C GLU A 320 -17.25 -9.77 -20.13
N ALA A 321 -16.05 -9.21 -20.10
CA ALA A 321 -15.02 -9.57 -19.14
C ALA A 321 -15.40 -9.24 -17.69
N ILE A 322 -16.03 -8.07 -17.47
CA ILE A 322 -16.56 -7.63 -16.17
C ILE A 322 -17.67 -8.57 -15.69
N GLU A 323 -18.64 -8.89 -16.57
CA GLU A 323 -19.75 -9.81 -16.25
C GLU A 323 -19.25 -11.23 -15.97
N ASN A 324 -18.26 -11.71 -16.73
CA ASN A 324 -17.64 -13.00 -16.50
C ASN A 324 -16.97 -13.08 -15.12
N TYR A 325 -16.26 -12.03 -14.74
CA TYR A 325 -15.65 -11.94 -13.40
C TYR A 325 -16.71 -11.87 -12.28
N ALA A 326 -17.76 -11.07 -12.45
CA ALA A 326 -18.87 -11.02 -11.52
C ALA A 326 -19.54 -12.40 -11.37
N GLY A 327 -19.72 -13.11 -12.47
CA GLY A 327 -20.20 -14.49 -12.49
C GLY A 327 -19.26 -15.46 -11.74
N PHE A 328 -17.93 -15.29 -11.88
CA PHE A 328 -16.96 -16.03 -11.10
C PHE A 328 -17.16 -15.80 -9.60
N LEU A 329 -17.22 -14.56 -9.15
CA LEU A 329 -17.44 -14.22 -7.74
C LEU A 329 -18.72 -14.85 -7.18
N LEU A 330 -19.83 -14.77 -7.92
CA LEU A 330 -21.10 -15.36 -7.50
C LEU A 330 -21.05 -16.88 -7.39
N ARG A 331 -20.30 -17.56 -8.28
CA ARG A 331 -20.17 -19.03 -8.26
C ARG A 331 -19.26 -19.55 -7.16
N THR A 332 -18.32 -18.74 -6.70
CA THR A 332 -17.28 -19.15 -5.74
C THR A 332 -17.48 -18.58 -4.35
N GLN A 333 -18.54 -17.79 -4.16
CA GLN A 333 -18.88 -17.27 -2.83
C GLN A 333 -19.38 -18.41 -1.94
N GLU A 334 -18.78 -18.54 -0.76
CA GLU A 334 -19.19 -19.52 0.24
C GLU A 334 -20.50 -19.11 0.92
N GLN A 335 -21.12 -20.05 1.66
CA GLN A 335 -22.41 -19.82 2.30
C GLN A 335 -22.38 -18.71 3.36
N ASP A 336 -21.23 -18.46 3.97
CA ASP A 336 -21.00 -17.38 4.92
C ASP A 336 -20.73 -16.02 4.26
N GLY A 337 -20.72 -15.98 2.93
CA GLY A 337 -20.48 -14.78 2.13
C GLY A 337 -18.98 -14.51 1.85
N GLY A 338 -18.07 -15.37 2.32
CA GLY A 338 -16.63 -15.25 2.11
C GLY A 338 -16.12 -15.88 0.80
N TRP A 339 -14.86 -15.65 0.52
CA TRP A 339 -14.05 -16.33 -0.51
C TRP A 339 -12.73 -16.76 0.13
N TYR A 340 -12.41 -18.05 0.11
CA TYR A 340 -11.25 -18.64 0.76
C TYR A 340 -10.34 -19.42 -0.21
#